data_56504cbde06274540576b992226c699f
#
_entry.id   56504cbde06274540576b992226c699f
#
_cell.length_a   1.000
_cell.length_b   1.000
_cell.length_c   1.000
_cell.angle_alpha   90.00
_cell.angle_beta   90.00
_cell.angle_gamma   90.00
#
_symmetry.space_group_name_H-M   'P 1'
#
loop_
_entity.id
_entity.type
_entity.pdbx_description
1 polymer ?
#
loop_
_entity_poly.entity_id
_entity_poly.type
_entity_poly.pdbx_seq_one_letter_code
_entity_poly.pdbx_strand_id
1 'polypeptide(L)'
;QDDSIEYRDNKSDKDLTTQKETTAIKSEEKKEESAVKSNSSSESIQSQSLSQGGHKEKPNSISSNEIITVPKTWEAGHKGQGTVVAVIDSGLDLNHEVLRISDPSKAKFKNQDDIEKAKKAAGIDYGKWYSDKVVYAYDYFDGTDNIKEAEKESHGMHVTGIVAGNPVNKAPNSEKVYGVAPEAQIMFMRVFSDRDKTTASALYVKAIDDAVALGADVINMSLGAGAGSTVDAGSDIIDAVKRARAKGVSVVIAAGNSNTFGRGFSQPLAANPDYGLVGNPSTVEDSISVASINNKILTTEVFEVKGLENDATLDYGKFDFNRPETEKDFENGKEYEYVAAGIGREEDFANIDVRGKLALIQRGKINFSDKIKNALKHGAAGVLIYNNVEGANVSMS
;
A
#
# COMPACT_ATOMS: atom_id res chain seq x y z
N GLN A 1 -30.28 9.90 -21.94
CA GLN A 1 -30.91 10.10 -20.63
C GLN A 1 -29.81 10.04 -19.60
N ASP A 2 -29.68 11.16 -18.98
CA ASP A 2 -28.64 11.58 -18.07
C ASP A 2 -29.02 11.10 -16.66
N ASP A 3 -28.26 10.20 -16.04
CA ASP A 3 -28.42 9.80 -14.64
C ASP A 3 -27.18 10.20 -13.83
N SER A 4 -27.13 11.51 -13.55
CA SER A 4 -26.24 12.05 -12.54
C SER A 4 -26.89 11.89 -11.15
N ILE A 5 -26.30 11.08 -10.27
CA ILE A 5 -26.72 10.94 -8.88
C ILE A 5 -26.06 12.05 -8.05
N GLU A 6 -26.86 13.05 -7.69
CA GLU A 6 -26.52 14.06 -6.69
C GLU A 6 -26.66 13.50 -5.27
N TYR A 7 -25.61 13.64 -4.46
CA TYR A 7 -25.66 13.42 -3.02
C TYR A 7 -26.29 14.62 -2.33
N ARG A 8 -27.44 14.43 -1.71
CA ARG A 8 -28.05 15.42 -0.81
C ARG A 8 -27.70 15.13 0.64
N ASP A 9 -27.08 16.10 1.27
CA ASP A 9 -26.95 16.21 2.73
C ASP A 9 -28.33 16.37 3.37
N ASN A 10 -28.68 15.49 4.29
CA ASN A 10 -29.81 15.69 5.19
C ASN A 10 -29.31 15.90 6.62
N LYS A 11 -29.28 17.17 7.03
CA LYS A 11 -29.33 17.56 8.44
C LYS A 11 -30.77 17.48 8.94
N SER A 12 -31.01 16.80 10.03
CA SER A 12 -32.05 17.18 10.98
C SER A 12 -31.75 16.63 12.36
N ASP A 13 -31.49 17.56 13.27
CA ASP A 13 -31.56 17.40 14.71
C ASP A 13 -32.96 16.97 15.15
N LYS A 14 -33.04 16.08 16.11
CA LYS A 14 -33.96 16.21 17.26
C LYS A 14 -33.65 15.22 18.36
N ASP A 15 -33.54 15.79 19.56
CA ASP A 15 -33.50 15.22 20.89
C ASP A 15 -34.38 13.98 21.12
N LEU A 16 -33.87 13.04 21.88
CA LEU A 16 -34.65 12.26 22.83
C LEU A 16 -33.83 11.84 24.04
N THR A 17 -34.25 12.35 25.16
CA THR A 17 -33.81 12.17 26.53
C THR A 17 -34.08 10.76 27.06
N THR A 18 -33.15 10.25 27.85
CA THR A 18 -33.22 9.48 29.09
C THR A 18 -34.17 8.27 29.19
N GLN A 19 -33.61 7.09 29.46
CA GLN A 19 -33.94 6.30 30.65
C GLN A 19 -32.82 5.31 31.00
N LYS A 20 -32.45 5.33 32.28
CA LYS A 20 -31.56 4.38 32.96
C LYS A 20 -32.37 3.13 33.29
N GLU A 21 -31.84 1.96 33.04
CA GLU A 21 -32.11 0.77 33.86
C GLU A 21 -30.86 -0.07 34.02
N THR A 22 -30.54 -0.22 35.30
CA THR A 22 -29.43 -1.03 35.83
C THR A 22 -29.94 -2.45 36.00
N THR A 23 -29.32 -3.43 35.35
CA THR A 23 -29.50 -4.83 35.78
C THR A 23 -28.15 -5.47 35.92
N ALA A 24 -27.80 -5.74 37.19
CA ALA A 24 -26.62 -6.50 37.59
C ALA A 24 -26.89 -7.99 37.38
N ILE A 25 -26.04 -8.68 36.66
CA ILE A 25 -25.99 -10.15 36.62
C ILE A 25 -24.63 -10.58 37.13
N LYS A 26 -24.67 -11.27 38.31
CA LYS A 26 -23.58 -12.05 38.87
C LYS A 26 -23.35 -13.29 38.01
N SER A 27 -22.14 -13.55 37.58
CA SER A 27 -21.73 -14.86 37.09
C SER A 27 -20.69 -15.47 37.98
N GLU A 28 -21.00 -16.66 38.47
CA GLU A 28 -20.15 -17.51 39.31
C GLU A 28 -18.97 -18.08 38.48
N GLU A 29 -17.81 -18.06 39.11
CA GLU A 29 -16.61 -18.77 38.67
C GLU A 29 -16.79 -20.28 38.79
N LYS A 30 -16.58 -21.04 37.74
CA LYS A 30 -16.18 -22.45 37.79
C LYS A 30 -14.81 -22.60 37.18
N LYS A 31 -13.86 -22.96 38.05
CA LYS A 31 -12.53 -23.47 37.68
C LYS A 31 -12.69 -24.90 37.16
N GLU A 32 -12.18 -25.17 35.98
CA GLU A 32 -11.75 -26.52 35.58
C GLU A 32 -10.28 -26.44 35.12
N GLU A 33 -9.42 -27.09 35.91
CA GLU A 33 -8.05 -27.40 35.58
C GLU A 33 -8.02 -28.53 34.54
N SER A 34 -7.46 -28.30 33.37
CA SER A 34 -6.94 -29.37 32.53
C SER A 34 -5.49 -29.08 32.16
N ALA A 35 -4.62 -29.88 32.74
CA ALA A 35 -3.18 -29.85 32.50
C ALA A 35 -2.85 -30.38 31.12
N VAL A 36 -2.38 -29.51 30.22
CA VAL A 36 -1.68 -29.89 29.01
C VAL A 36 -0.19 -29.62 29.19
N LYS A 37 0.60 -30.67 29.28
CA LYS A 37 2.07 -30.61 29.31
C LYS A 37 2.54 -30.13 27.93
N SER A 38 2.99 -28.89 27.83
CA SER A 38 3.75 -28.40 26.69
C SER A 38 5.24 -28.50 26.99
N ASN A 39 5.97 -29.30 26.24
CA ASN A 39 7.42 -29.26 26.19
C ASN A 39 7.85 -27.93 25.54
N SER A 40 8.29 -26.99 26.37
CA SER A 40 8.95 -25.79 25.91
C SER A 40 10.45 -26.01 25.88
N SER A 41 11.02 -26.23 24.70
CA SER A 41 12.42 -25.95 24.46
C SER A 41 12.58 -24.43 24.34
N SER A 42 13.09 -23.83 25.41
CA SER A 42 13.46 -22.42 25.46
C SER A 42 14.72 -22.20 24.61
N GLU A 43 14.58 -21.78 23.38
CA GLU A 43 15.65 -21.09 22.67
C GLU A 43 15.66 -19.63 23.16
N SER A 44 16.69 -19.31 23.93
CA SER A 44 16.98 -17.96 24.38
C SER A 44 17.28 -17.06 23.17
N ILE A 45 16.40 -16.12 22.88
CA ILE A 45 16.68 -15.01 21.98
C ILE A 45 17.66 -14.09 22.69
N GLN A 46 18.95 -14.22 22.37
CA GLN A 46 19.97 -13.26 22.81
C GLN A 46 19.69 -11.92 22.11
N SER A 47 19.38 -10.91 22.89
CA SER A 47 19.40 -9.51 22.48
C SER A 47 20.83 -9.16 22.02
N GLN A 48 21.05 -9.03 20.72
CA GLN A 48 22.29 -8.49 20.19
C GLN A 48 22.25 -6.97 20.31
N SER A 49 23.09 -6.44 21.21
CA SER A 49 23.44 -5.03 21.25
C SER A 49 24.01 -4.62 19.89
N LEU A 50 23.47 -3.56 19.30
CA LEU A 50 23.98 -2.95 18.07
C LEU A 50 25.36 -2.34 18.34
N SER A 51 26.42 -3.12 18.16
CA SER A 51 27.78 -2.60 18.02
C SER A 51 28.00 -2.19 16.58
N GLN A 52 28.59 -1.02 16.36
CA GLN A 52 29.04 -0.53 15.05
C GLN A 52 30.00 -1.51 14.39
N GLY A 53 29.51 -2.41 13.58
CA GLY A 53 30.26 -3.32 12.75
C GLY A 53 29.51 -3.46 11.44
N GLY A 54 30.16 -3.12 10.33
CA GLY A 54 29.62 -2.99 8.99
C GLY A 54 28.65 -4.09 8.58
N HIS A 55 27.38 -3.86 8.81
CA HIS A 55 26.32 -4.70 8.30
C HIS A 55 26.20 -4.46 6.79
N LYS A 56 26.35 -5.53 6.02
CA LYS A 56 25.86 -5.53 4.64
C LYS A 56 24.33 -5.37 4.75
N GLU A 57 23.86 -4.17 4.47
CA GLU A 57 22.43 -3.88 4.49
C GLU A 57 21.71 -4.84 3.55
N LYS A 58 20.69 -5.53 4.07
CA LYS A 58 19.80 -6.35 3.26
C LYS A 58 18.88 -5.43 2.47
N PRO A 59 18.55 -5.77 1.21
CA PRO A 59 17.57 -5.01 0.43
C PRO A 59 16.22 -4.89 1.16
N ASN A 60 15.56 -3.75 1.05
CA ASN A 60 14.32 -3.46 1.77
C ASN A 60 13.19 -4.46 1.51
N SER A 61 13.08 -5.01 0.31
CA SER A 61 12.04 -5.98 -0.06
C SER A 61 12.41 -7.45 0.22
N ILE A 62 13.60 -7.74 0.77
CA ILE A 62 14.07 -9.12 0.86
C ILE A 62 13.22 -9.96 1.82
N SER A 63 12.79 -9.41 2.94
CA SER A 63 11.95 -10.12 3.91
C SER A 63 10.58 -10.50 3.34
N SER A 64 9.98 -9.64 2.55
CA SER A 64 8.71 -9.91 1.84
C SER A 64 8.90 -11.02 0.80
N ASN A 65 10.00 -10.98 0.05
CA ASN A 65 10.35 -11.99 -0.92
C ASN A 65 10.66 -13.37 -0.27
N GLU A 66 11.29 -13.36 0.92
CA GLU A 66 11.56 -14.58 1.69
C GLU A 66 10.29 -15.29 2.15
N ILE A 67 9.26 -14.53 2.58
CA ILE A 67 7.96 -15.10 3.03
C ILE A 67 7.29 -15.90 1.91
N ILE A 68 7.33 -15.39 0.69
CA ILE A 68 6.73 -16.03 -0.49
C ILE A 68 7.73 -16.91 -1.25
N THR A 69 8.89 -17.18 -0.65
CA THR A 69 9.94 -18.09 -1.16
C THR A 69 10.57 -17.70 -2.51
N VAL A 70 10.50 -16.45 -2.89
CA VAL A 70 11.09 -15.91 -4.13
C VAL A 70 12.60 -16.18 -4.25
N PRO A 71 13.44 -16.10 -3.18
CA PRO A 71 14.87 -16.42 -3.31
C PRO A 71 15.15 -17.81 -3.86
N LYS A 72 14.31 -18.81 -3.53
CA LYS A 72 14.47 -20.19 -4.10
C LYS A 72 14.23 -20.21 -5.61
N THR A 73 13.31 -19.38 -6.10
CA THR A 73 13.06 -19.23 -7.54
C THR A 73 14.26 -18.60 -8.24
N TRP A 74 14.89 -17.61 -7.60
CA TRP A 74 16.12 -16.99 -8.12
C TRP A 74 17.32 -17.93 -8.13
N GLU A 75 17.49 -18.74 -7.07
CA GLU A 75 18.51 -19.79 -6.99
C GLU A 75 18.35 -20.84 -8.10
N ALA A 76 17.12 -21.17 -8.46
CA ALA A 76 16.80 -22.03 -9.60
C ALA A 76 17.02 -21.35 -10.98
N GLY A 77 17.47 -20.09 -10.99
CA GLY A 77 17.77 -19.34 -12.22
C GLY A 77 16.60 -18.56 -12.81
N HIS A 78 15.43 -18.57 -12.18
CA HIS A 78 14.22 -17.91 -12.69
C HIS A 78 14.07 -16.51 -12.06
N LYS A 79 14.39 -15.46 -12.82
CA LYS A 79 14.28 -14.04 -12.43
C LYS A 79 13.40 -13.22 -13.38
N GLY A 80 12.61 -13.89 -14.22
CA GLY A 80 11.75 -13.25 -15.21
C GLY A 80 12.40 -12.97 -16.56
N GLN A 81 13.55 -13.57 -16.85
CA GLN A 81 14.22 -13.41 -18.16
C GLN A 81 13.32 -13.89 -19.29
N GLY A 82 13.20 -13.08 -20.35
CA GLY A 82 12.38 -13.39 -21.52
C GLY A 82 10.87 -13.28 -21.29
N THR A 83 10.43 -12.79 -20.14
CA THR A 83 9.02 -12.50 -19.85
C THR A 83 8.73 -11.01 -19.86
N VAL A 84 7.47 -10.67 -20.16
CA VAL A 84 6.95 -9.31 -20.18
C VAL A 84 5.74 -9.22 -19.26
N VAL A 85 5.81 -8.32 -18.29
CA VAL A 85 4.68 -8.02 -17.39
C VAL A 85 4.07 -6.69 -17.81
N ALA A 86 2.79 -6.69 -18.14
CA ALA A 86 2.02 -5.46 -18.28
C ALA A 86 1.56 -5.00 -16.90
N VAL A 87 1.91 -3.78 -16.52
CA VAL A 87 1.45 -3.13 -15.29
C VAL A 87 0.41 -2.07 -15.68
N ILE A 88 -0.83 -2.29 -15.27
CA ILE A 88 -1.96 -1.39 -15.51
C ILE A 88 -2.21 -0.62 -14.21
N ASP A 89 -1.81 0.67 -14.16
CA ASP A 89 -1.73 1.42 -12.92
C ASP A 89 -1.76 2.95 -13.13
N SER A 90 -1.37 3.74 -12.12
CA SER A 90 -1.50 5.20 -12.06
C SER A 90 -0.40 5.97 -12.79
N GLY A 91 0.87 5.57 -12.67
CA GLY A 91 1.99 6.27 -13.30
C GLY A 91 3.34 5.62 -13.05
N LEU A 92 4.37 6.04 -13.79
CA LEU A 92 5.72 5.49 -13.72
C LEU A 92 6.77 6.60 -13.90
N ASP A 93 7.77 6.65 -13.02
CA ASP A 93 8.99 7.42 -13.25
C ASP A 93 9.98 6.61 -14.08
N LEU A 94 10.03 6.89 -15.37
CA LEU A 94 10.91 6.20 -16.32
C LEU A 94 12.41 6.36 -16.04
N ASN A 95 12.79 7.36 -15.24
CA ASN A 95 14.19 7.65 -14.92
C ASN A 95 14.66 6.94 -13.64
N HIS A 96 13.78 6.21 -12.97
CA HIS A 96 14.15 5.55 -11.73
C HIS A 96 15.18 4.44 -11.97
N GLU A 97 16.24 4.41 -11.15
CA GLU A 97 17.40 3.52 -11.32
C GLU A 97 17.09 2.02 -11.30
N VAL A 98 15.99 1.59 -10.68
CA VAL A 98 15.59 0.18 -10.63
C VAL A 98 14.98 -0.32 -11.93
N LEU A 99 14.64 0.58 -12.87
CA LEU A 99 14.06 0.23 -14.17
C LEU A 99 15.12 -0.19 -15.18
N ARG A 100 15.75 -1.33 -14.93
CA ARG A 100 16.80 -1.91 -15.79
C ARG A 100 16.72 -3.43 -15.82
N ILE A 101 17.34 -4.03 -16.81
CA ILE A 101 17.65 -5.46 -16.87
C ILE A 101 19.18 -5.64 -16.87
N SER A 102 19.64 -6.75 -16.28
CA SER A 102 21.08 -7.01 -16.21
C SER A 102 21.61 -7.71 -17.46
N ASP A 103 20.76 -8.53 -18.09
CA ASP A 103 21.12 -9.30 -19.28
C ASP A 103 20.12 -9.11 -20.43
N PRO A 104 20.28 -8.05 -21.23
CA PRO A 104 19.41 -7.78 -22.37
C PRO A 104 19.41 -8.90 -23.42
N SER A 105 20.42 -9.78 -23.42
CA SER A 105 20.48 -10.88 -24.37
C SER A 105 19.34 -11.89 -24.20
N LYS A 106 18.77 -11.97 -23.00
CA LYS A 106 17.64 -12.83 -22.65
C LYS A 106 16.29 -12.14 -22.70
N ALA A 107 16.25 -10.87 -23.04
CA ALA A 107 15.01 -10.11 -23.15
C ALA A 107 14.11 -10.66 -24.28
N LYS A 108 12.79 -10.54 -24.15
CA LYS A 108 11.81 -10.92 -25.18
C LYS A 108 11.83 -9.92 -26.33
N PHE A 109 11.75 -8.63 -26.02
CA PHE A 109 11.91 -7.53 -26.98
C PHE A 109 13.35 -7.01 -26.89
N LYS A 110 14.09 -7.11 -27.99
CA LYS A 110 15.52 -6.76 -28.04
C LYS A 110 15.78 -5.28 -28.28
N ASN A 111 14.85 -4.62 -28.97
CA ASN A 111 14.98 -3.24 -29.41
C ASN A 111 13.60 -2.66 -29.76
N GLN A 112 13.59 -1.38 -30.09
CA GLN A 112 12.39 -0.65 -30.48
C GLN A 112 11.66 -1.28 -31.68
N ASP A 113 12.38 -1.80 -32.67
CA ASP A 113 11.78 -2.39 -33.87
C ASP A 113 10.90 -3.61 -33.56
N ASP A 114 11.25 -4.36 -32.51
CA ASP A 114 10.45 -5.51 -32.11
C ASP A 114 9.08 -5.10 -31.57
N ILE A 115 9.02 -4.04 -30.76
CA ILE A 115 7.74 -3.54 -30.26
C ILE A 115 6.93 -2.83 -31.38
N GLU A 116 7.59 -2.13 -32.29
CA GLU A 116 6.90 -1.51 -33.43
C GLU A 116 6.29 -2.56 -34.39
N LYS A 117 6.95 -3.70 -34.56
CA LYS A 117 6.37 -4.85 -35.27
C LYS A 117 5.14 -5.39 -34.57
N ALA A 118 5.19 -5.55 -33.23
CA ALA A 118 4.06 -6.02 -32.43
C ALA A 118 2.89 -5.03 -32.51
N LYS A 119 3.14 -3.73 -32.36
CA LYS A 119 2.15 -2.67 -32.52
C LYS A 119 1.47 -2.71 -33.89
N LYS A 120 2.26 -2.79 -34.96
CA LYS A 120 1.74 -2.90 -36.32
C LYS A 120 0.86 -4.12 -36.53
N ALA A 121 1.28 -5.28 -35.98
CA ALA A 121 0.51 -6.50 -36.08
C ALA A 121 -0.82 -6.44 -35.29
N ALA A 122 -0.82 -5.69 -34.18
CA ALA A 122 -1.99 -5.45 -33.33
C ALA A 122 -2.88 -4.28 -33.82
N GLY A 123 -2.45 -3.50 -34.81
CA GLY A 123 -3.17 -2.29 -35.25
C GLY A 123 -3.12 -1.16 -34.21
N ILE A 124 -2.07 -1.10 -33.39
CA ILE A 124 -1.86 -0.06 -32.37
C ILE A 124 -0.88 0.97 -32.92
N ASP A 125 -1.30 2.24 -32.98
CA ASP A 125 -0.52 3.36 -33.51
C ASP A 125 -0.05 4.37 -32.46
N TYR A 126 -0.29 4.08 -31.18
CA TYR A 126 0.10 4.87 -29.99
C TYR A 126 1.03 4.10 -29.07
N GLY A 127 1.56 4.79 -28.05
CA GLY A 127 2.55 4.26 -27.12
C GLY A 127 3.90 4.00 -27.79
N LYS A 128 4.95 3.89 -27.00
CA LYS A 128 6.30 3.77 -27.54
C LYS A 128 7.24 2.99 -26.63
N TRP A 129 8.38 2.61 -27.19
CA TRP A 129 9.55 2.09 -26.48
C TRP A 129 10.25 3.19 -25.68
N TYR A 130 10.71 2.84 -24.48
CA TYR A 130 11.51 3.75 -23.64
C TYR A 130 12.88 3.18 -23.30
N SER A 131 12.99 1.88 -23.00
CA SER A 131 14.24 1.23 -22.65
C SER A 131 14.13 -0.30 -22.79
N ASP A 132 15.26 -0.99 -22.65
CA ASP A 132 15.27 -2.46 -22.59
C ASP A 132 14.40 -3.02 -21.44
N LYS A 133 14.15 -2.24 -20.41
CA LYS A 133 13.27 -2.60 -19.29
C LYS A 133 11.82 -2.24 -19.55
N VAL A 134 11.55 -1.03 -19.99
CA VAL A 134 10.20 -0.54 -20.29
C VAL A 134 10.02 -0.53 -21.79
N VAL A 135 9.52 -1.64 -22.31
CA VAL A 135 9.43 -1.89 -23.76
C VAL A 135 8.24 -1.25 -24.42
N TYR A 136 7.24 -0.87 -23.64
CA TYR A 136 6.06 -0.14 -24.10
C TYR A 136 5.48 0.67 -22.94
N ALA A 137 5.05 1.90 -23.20
CA ALA A 137 4.20 2.61 -22.27
C ALA A 137 3.28 3.60 -22.98
N TYR A 138 2.09 3.79 -22.39
CA TYR A 138 1.07 4.71 -22.87
C TYR A 138 0.11 5.12 -21.77
N ASP A 139 -0.37 6.34 -21.84
CA ASP A 139 -1.42 6.88 -20.97
C ASP A 139 -2.77 6.75 -21.67
N TYR A 140 -3.55 5.77 -21.24
CA TYR A 140 -4.88 5.49 -21.76
C TYR A 140 -5.92 6.48 -21.27
N PHE A 141 -5.65 7.14 -20.13
CA PHE A 141 -6.60 8.09 -19.55
C PHE A 141 -6.60 9.40 -20.33
N ASP A 142 -5.43 10.00 -20.56
CA ASP A 142 -5.27 11.27 -21.25
C ASP A 142 -5.02 11.10 -22.76
N GLY A 143 -4.82 9.88 -23.23
CA GLY A 143 -4.52 9.61 -24.65
C GLY A 143 -3.16 10.12 -25.08
N THR A 144 -2.15 10.06 -24.24
CA THR A 144 -0.82 10.64 -24.47
C THR A 144 0.31 9.65 -24.11
N ASP A 145 1.54 10.04 -24.47
CA ASP A 145 2.76 9.32 -24.06
C ASP A 145 3.28 9.75 -22.66
N ASN A 146 2.61 10.67 -21.98
CA ASN A 146 3.01 11.11 -20.66
C ASN A 146 2.47 10.17 -19.57
N ILE A 147 3.30 9.23 -19.18
CA ILE A 147 2.94 8.26 -18.14
C ILE A 147 3.40 8.65 -16.72
N LYS A 148 3.99 9.83 -16.57
CA LYS A 148 4.44 10.33 -15.27
C LYS A 148 3.25 10.86 -14.50
N GLU A 149 3.10 10.39 -13.25
CA GLU A 149 2.13 10.94 -12.31
C GLU A 149 2.56 12.34 -11.84
N ALA A 150 1.61 13.25 -11.66
CA ALA A 150 1.91 14.64 -11.27
C ALA A 150 2.44 14.74 -9.84
N GLU A 151 2.06 13.82 -8.97
CA GLU A 151 2.51 13.76 -7.58
C GLU A 151 3.85 13.03 -7.44
N LYS A 152 4.55 13.31 -6.35
CA LYS A 152 5.87 12.71 -6.06
C LYS A 152 5.78 11.21 -5.77
N GLU A 153 4.67 10.75 -5.21
CA GLU A 153 4.43 9.35 -4.91
C GLU A 153 3.57 8.73 -6.00
N SER A 154 4.16 7.80 -6.72
CA SER A 154 3.48 7.06 -7.76
C SER A 154 3.19 5.64 -7.29
N HIS A 155 1.91 5.32 -7.14
CA HIS A 155 1.47 3.97 -6.84
C HIS A 155 1.96 2.97 -7.90
N GLY A 156 1.84 3.30 -9.18
CA GLY A 156 2.31 2.46 -10.29
C GLY A 156 3.82 2.26 -10.29
N MET A 157 4.61 3.27 -9.88
CA MET A 157 6.06 3.11 -9.68
C MET A 157 6.38 2.12 -8.57
N HIS A 158 5.69 2.21 -7.43
CA HIS A 158 5.84 1.28 -6.31
C HIS A 158 5.50 -0.16 -6.73
N VAL A 159 4.35 -0.35 -7.37
CA VAL A 159 3.91 -1.65 -7.90
C VAL A 159 4.93 -2.21 -8.90
N THR A 160 5.41 -1.40 -9.86
CA THR A 160 6.42 -1.83 -10.83
C THR A 160 7.73 -2.22 -10.16
N GLY A 161 8.14 -1.51 -9.12
CA GLY A 161 9.32 -1.85 -8.31
C GLY A 161 9.17 -3.20 -7.62
N ILE A 162 8.01 -3.51 -7.04
CA ILE A 162 7.71 -4.81 -6.41
C ILE A 162 7.69 -5.93 -7.47
N VAL A 163 7.12 -5.68 -8.63
CA VAL A 163 7.08 -6.68 -9.72
C VAL A 163 8.47 -6.96 -10.27
N ALA A 164 9.23 -5.92 -10.64
CA ALA A 164 10.39 -6.10 -11.49
C ALA A 164 11.56 -5.14 -11.21
N GLY A 165 11.60 -4.49 -10.05
CA GLY A 165 12.73 -3.64 -9.67
C GLY A 165 14.05 -4.41 -9.70
N ASN A 166 15.10 -3.81 -10.29
CA ASN A 166 16.43 -4.40 -10.41
C ASN A 166 17.50 -3.36 -10.05
N PRO A 167 17.91 -3.27 -8.78
CA PRO A 167 18.78 -2.20 -8.29
C PRO A 167 20.18 -2.31 -8.83
N VAL A 168 20.88 -1.18 -8.91
CA VAL A 168 22.28 -1.10 -9.29
C VAL A 168 23.15 -1.58 -8.12
N ASN A 169 24.12 -2.46 -8.39
CA ASN A 169 25.02 -3.00 -7.36
C ASN A 169 25.87 -1.94 -6.61
N LYS A 170 25.89 -0.71 -7.09
CA LYS A 170 26.69 0.41 -6.55
C LYS A 170 25.84 1.55 -5.97
N ALA A 171 24.53 1.36 -5.85
CA ALA A 171 23.71 2.39 -5.21
C ALA A 171 24.17 2.60 -3.75
N PRO A 172 24.35 3.86 -3.30
CA PRO A 172 24.65 4.10 -1.89
C PRO A 172 23.49 3.57 -1.03
N ASN A 173 23.83 2.86 -0.08
CA ASN A 173 23.26 2.38 1.17
C ASN A 173 21.76 2.28 1.40
N SER A 174 20.84 2.83 0.68
CA SER A 174 19.53 2.96 1.29
C SER A 174 18.45 2.10 0.68
N GLU A 175 18.45 1.81 -0.63
CA GLU A 175 17.15 1.41 -1.17
C GLU A 175 17.24 0.40 -2.30
N LYS A 176 17.94 -0.69 -2.03
CA LYS A 176 17.95 -1.81 -2.98
C LYS A 176 16.61 -2.54 -2.94
N VAL A 177 15.66 -2.08 -3.70
CA VAL A 177 14.39 -2.81 -3.91
C VAL A 177 14.61 -3.85 -5.01
N TYR A 178 14.52 -5.12 -4.63
CA TYR A 178 14.43 -6.22 -5.59
C TYR A 178 12.98 -6.58 -5.81
N GLY A 179 12.52 -6.45 -7.04
CA GLY A 179 11.24 -7.00 -7.48
C GLY A 179 11.29 -8.54 -7.54
N VAL A 180 10.12 -9.15 -7.59
CA VAL A 180 9.97 -10.61 -7.66
C VAL A 180 10.63 -11.17 -8.93
N ALA A 181 10.49 -10.45 -10.05
CA ALA A 181 11.01 -10.82 -11.37
C ALA A 181 11.93 -9.71 -11.94
N PRO A 182 13.14 -9.49 -11.34
CA PRO A 182 13.98 -8.33 -11.65
C PRO A 182 14.47 -8.27 -13.10
N GLU A 183 14.48 -9.40 -13.82
CA GLU A 183 14.88 -9.48 -15.22
C GLU A 183 13.69 -9.47 -16.21
N ALA A 184 12.44 -9.37 -15.72
CA ALA A 184 11.29 -9.20 -16.59
C ALA A 184 11.26 -7.80 -17.23
N GLN A 185 10.75 -7.73 -18.45
CA GLN A 185 10.45 -6.47 -19.13
C GLN A 185 9.06 -5.97 -18.74
N ILE A 186 8.83 -4.68 -18.84
CA ILE A 186 7.59 -4.01 -18.44
C ILE A 186 6.91 -3.38 -19.66
N MET A 187 5.60 -3.59 -19.79
CA MET A 187 4.67 -2.74 -20.51
C MET A 187 3.90 -1.92 -19.48
N PHE A 188 4.03 -0.61 -19.47
CA PHE A 188 3.32 0.23 -18.50
C PHE A 188 2.12 0.91 -19.16
N MET A 189 0.95 0.70 -18.58
CA MET A 189 -0.33 1.16 -19.11
C MET A 189 -1.02 2.02 -18.05
N ARG A 190 -0.87 3.33 -18.18
CA ARG A 190 -1.49 4.28 -17.27
C ARG A 190 -2.98 4.41 -17.57
N VAL A 191 -3.82 4.21 -16.54
CA VAL A 191 -5.27 4.24 -16.67
C VAL A 191 -5.97 5.17 -15.67
N PHE A 192 -5.22 5.89 -14.83
CA PHE A 192 -5.76 6.76 -13.79
C PHE A 192 -5.58 8.24 -14.11
N SER A 193 -6.58 9.03 -13.72
CA SER A 193 -6.53 10.48 -13.70
C SER A 193 -5.60 11.01 -12.61
N ASP A 194 -4.77 12.00 -12.90
CA ASP A 194 -4.01 12.74 -11.89
C ASP A 194 -4.91 13.56 -10.97
N ARG A 195 -6.02 14.05 -11.50
CA ARG A 195 -6.91 14.98 -10.78
C ARG A 195 -7.78 14.27 -9.74
N ASP A 196 -8.45 13.20 -10.16
CA ASP A 196 -9.49 12.56 -9.36
C ASP A 196 -9.03 11.20 -8.80
N LYS A 197 -7.85 10.74 -9.21
CA LYS A 197 -7.27 9.42 -8.87
C LYS A 197 -8.22 8.26 -9.15
N THR A 198 -9.06 8.43 -10.17
CA THR A 198 -10.06 7.45 -10.60
C THR A 198 -9.72 6.89 -11.98
N THR A 199 -10.31 5.75 -12.30
CA THR A 199 -10.25 5.11 -13.60
C THR A 199 -11.64 4.65 -14.06
N ALA A 200 -11.77 4.26 -15.31
CA ALA A 200 -12.99 3.66 -15.85
C ALA A 200 -12.70 2.26 -16.40
N SER A 201 -13.69 1.37 -16.33
CA SER A 201 -13.57 -0.02 -16.82
C SER A 201 -13.12 -0.08 -18.27
N ALA A 202 -13.66 0.77 -19.14
CA ALA A 202 -13.29 0.83 -20.54
C ALA A 202 -11.79 1.05 -20.78
N LEU A 203 -11.11 1.80 -19.89
CA LEU A 203 -9.67 2.10 -20.02
C LEU A 203 -8.82 0.89 -19.71
N TYR A 204 -9.08 0.22 -18.58
CA TYR A 204 -8.28 -0.96 -18.23
C TYR A 204 -8.67 -2.20 -19.04
N VAL A 205 -9.92 -2.32 -19.54
CA VAL A 205 -10.30 -3.33 -20.53
C VAL A 205 -9.49 -3.15 -21.83
N LYS A 206 -9.40 -1.92 -22.35
CA LYS A 206 -8.58 -1.60 -23.51
C LYS A 206 -7.10 -1.92 -23.25
N ALA A 207 -6.58 -1.56 -22.08
CA ALA A 207 -5.21 -1.86 -21.70
C ALA A 207 -4.93 -3.38 -21.61
N ILE A 208 -5.88 -4.19 -21.11
CA ILE A 208 -5.78 -5.65 -21.11
C ILE A 208 -5.68 -6.18 -22.54
N ASP A 209 -6.59 -5.78 -23.42
CA ASP A 209 -6.61 -6.24 -24.81
C ASP A 209 -5.32 -5.86 -25.55
N ASP A 210 -4.83 -4.64 -25.36
CA ASP A 210 -3.58 -4.18 -25.96
C ASP A 210 -2.35 -4.92 -25.39
N ALA A 211 -2.30 -5.15 -24.07
CA ALA A 211 -1.23 -5.93 -23.45
C ALA A 211 -1.14 -7.34 -24.05
N VAL A 212 -2.27 -7.99 -24.23
CA VAL A 212 -2.37 -9.31 -24.89
C VAL A 212 -1.91 -9.25 -26.34
N ALA A 213 -2.39 -8.27 -27.09
CA ALA A 213 -2.06 -8.11 -28.51
C ALA A 213 -0.58 -7.77 -28.74
N LEU A 214 0.03 -7.00 -27.81
CA LEU A 214 1.44 -6.66 -27.83
C LEU A 214 2.35 -7.79 -27.35
N GLY A 215 1.79 -8.84 -26.74
CA GLY A 215 2.53 -10.01 -26.33
C GLY A 215 3.03 -9.98 -24.89
N ALA A 216 2.30 -9.39 -23.96
CA ALA A 216 2.53 -9.57 -22.53
C ALA A 216 2.31 -11.05 -22.14
N ASP A 217 3.06 -11.53 -21.16
CA ASP A 217 2.92 -12.87 -20.59
C ASP A 217 2.06 -12.87 -19.32
N VAL A 218 2.14 -11.78 -18.58
CA VAL A 218 1.39 -11.53 -17.33
C VAL A 218 0.87 -10.11 -17.33
N ILE A 219 -0.33 -9.91 -16.82
CA ILE A 219 -0.91 -8.59 -16.56
C ILE A 219 -1.09 -8.44 -15.04
N ASN A 220 -0.55 -7.36 -14.48
CA ASN A 220 -0.75 -6.97 -13.09
C ASN A 220 -1.70 -5.79 -13.00
N MET A 221 -2.72 -5.92 -12.18
CA MET A 221 -3.71 -4.88 -11.90
C MET A 221 -3.83 -4.68 -10.39
N SER A 222 -3.09 -3.71 -9.85
CA SER A 222 -3.17 -3.32 -8.44
C SER A 222 -4.24 -2.25 -8.24
N LEU A 223 -5.43 -2.51 -8.74
CA LEU A 223 -6.57 -1.61 -8.75
C LEU A 223 -7.87 -2.36 -8.47
N GLY A 224 -8.90 -1.62 -8.10
CA GLY A 224 -10.23 -2.18 -7.89
C GLY A 224 -11.12 -1.32 -7.01
N ALA A 225 -12.36 -1.75 -6.87
CA ALA A 225 -13.36 -1.17 -5.98
C ALA A 225 -13.83 -2.21 -4.97
N GLY A 226 -14.05 -1.80 -3.72
CA GLY A 226 -14.51 -2.71 -2.66
C GLY A 226 -15.89 -3.30 -2.92
N ALA A 227 -16.23 -4.36 -2.16
CA ALA A 227 -17.50 -5.08 -2.25
C ALA A 227 -17.80 -5.66 -3.63
N GLY A 228 -16.82 -6.37 -4.21
CA GLY A 228 -16.94 -6.99 -5.51
C GLY A 228 -17.94 -8.15 -5.55
N SER A 229 -18.50 -8.36 -6.71
CA SER A 229 -19.39 -9.48 -7.01
C SER A 229 -18.94 -10.16 -8.30
N THR A 230 -19.04 -11.48 -8.36
CA THR A 230 -18.72 -12.24 -9.58
C THR A 230 -19.72 -11.97 -10.71
N VAL A 231 -20.93 -11.50 -10.36
CA VAL A 231 -22.02 -11.21 -11.31
C VAL A 231 -21.97 -9.76 -11.80
N ASP A 232 -21.51 -8.85 -10.95
CA ASP A 232 -21.54 -7.40 -11.20
C ASP A 232 -20.17 -6.83 -11.59
N ALA A 233 -19.21 -7.67 -11.97
CA ALA A 233 -17.91 -7.21 -12.43
C ALA A 233 -17.95 -6.45 -13.77
N GLY A 234 -19.08 -6.53 -14.49
CA GLY A 234 -19.24 -6.03 -15.85
C GLY A 234 -18.84 -7.08 -16.89
N SER A 235 -19.67 -7.25 -17.92
CA SER A 235 -19.43 -8.26 -18.96
C SER A 235 -18.17 -8.00 -19.76
N ASP A 236 -17.84 -6.74 -20.00
CA ASP A 236 -16.67 -6.27 -20.75
C ASP A 236 -15.35 -6.69 -20.10
N ILE A 237 -15.23 -6.54 -18.79
CA ILE A 237 -14.02 -6.96 -18.06
C ILE A 237 -13.92 -8.48 -17.96
N ILE A 238 -15.05 -9.17 -17.72
CA ILE A 238 -15.09 -10.63 -17.70
C ILE A 238 -14.60 -11.18 -19.04
N ASP A 239 -15.08 -10.63 -20.15
CA ASP A 239 -14.70 -11.05 -21.49
C ASP A 239 -13.24 -10.71 -21.82
N ALA A 240 -12.73 -9.55 -21.38
CA ALA A 240 -11.32 -9.19 -21.54
C ALA A 240 -10.38 -10.17 -20.83
N VAL A 241 -10.68 -10.51 -19.56
CA VAL A 241 -9.90 -11.50 -18.80
C VAL A 241 -9.97 -12.89 -19.43
N LYS A 242 -11.13 -13.31 -19.92
CA LYS A 242 -11.28 -14.57 -20.68
C LYS A 242 -10.44 -14.57 -21.97
N ARG A 243 -10.45 -13.46 -22.71
CA ARG A 243 -9.61 -13.35 -23.93
C ARG A 243 -8.12 -13.44 -23.59
N ALA A 244 -7.68 -12.79 -22.53
CA ALA A 244 -6.29 -12.85 -22.03
C ALA A 244 -5.91 -14.29 -21.69
N ARG A 245 -6.72 -14.97 -20.88
CA ARG A 245 -6.50 -16.36 -20.51
C ARG A 245 -6.47 -17.32 -21.72
N ALA A 246 -7.40 -17.14 -22.67
CA ALA A 246 -7.43 -17.93 -23.89
C ALA A 246 -6.16 -17.77 -24.75
N LYS A 247 -5.43 -16.69 -24.60
CA LYS A 247 -4.12 -16.41 -25.21
C LYS A 247 -2.94 -16.85 -24.35
N GLY A 248 -3.17 -17.48 -23.19
CA GLY A 248 -2.14 -17.91 -22.27
C GLY A 248 -1.57 -16.79 -21.37
N VAL A 249 -2.20 -15.63 -21.35
CA VAL A 249 -1.79 -14.49 -20.50
C VAL A 249 -2.49 -14.59 -19.14
N SER A 250 -1.71 -14.58 -18.06
CA SER A 250 -2.25 -14.58 -16.71
C SER A 250 -2.62 -13.15 -16.27
N VAL A 251 -3.86 -12.96 -15.82
CA VAL A 251 -4.32 -11.67 -15.27
C VAL A 251 -4.36 -11.77 -13.75
N VAL A 252 -3.50 -10.99 -13.09
CA VAL A 252 -3.31 -11.00 -11.64
C VAL A 252 -3.85 -9.69 -11.07
N ILE A 253 -4.82 -9.78 -10.17
CA ILE A 253 -5.57 -8.63 -9.68
C ILE A 253 -5.54 -8.60 -8.15
N ALA A 254 -5.31 -7.43 -7.57
CA ALA A 254 -5.36 -7.24 -6.13
C ALA A 254 -6.76 -7.48 -5.57
N ALA A 255 -6.86 -8.28 -4.50
CA ALA A 255 -8.13 -8.55 -3.83
C ALA A 255 -8.73 -7.32 -3.14
N GLY A 256 -7.94 -6.28 -2.92
CA GLY A 256 -8.35 -5.02 -2.33
C GLY A 256 -7.87 -4.82 -0.90
N ASN A 257 -8.18 -3.66 -0.35
CA ASN A 257 -7.73 -3.19 0.98
C ASN A 257 -8.89 -3.11 1.98
N SER A 258 -10.07 -3.63 1.64
CA SER A 258 -11.23 -3.58 2.51
C SER A 258 -11.14 -4.67 3.57
N ASN A 259 -11.00 -4.28 4.82
CA ASN A 259 -11.05 -5.19 5.97
C ASN A 259 -12.42 -5.22 6.65
N THR A 260 -13.36 -4.42 6.16
CA THR A 260 -14.75 -4.33 6.61
C THR A 260 -15.67 -4.25 5.41
N PHE A 261 -16.91 -4.72 5.58
CA PHE A 261 -17.92 -4.66 4.54
C PHE A 261 -18.27 -3.22 4.15
N GLY A 262 -18.09 -2.89 2.90
CA GLY A 262 -18.36 -1.57 2.36
C GLY A 262 -17.55 -0.45 3.02
N ARG A 263 -17.54 0.72 2.44
CA ARG A 263 -16.93 1.89 3.08
C ARG A 263 -17.78 2.29 4.30
N GLY A 264 -17.23 2.12 5.50
CA GLY A 264 -17.82 2.61 6.74
C GLY A 264 -18.79 1.68 7.44
N PHE A 265 -19.04 0.47 6.94
CA PHE A 265 -19.79 -0.53 7.68
C PHE A 265 -18.85 -1.32 8.59
N SER A 266 -18.94 -1.08 9.88
CA SER A 266 -18.16 -1.75 10.92
C SER A 266 -18.81 -3.03 11.47
N GLN A 267 -19.99 -3.40 10.99
CA GLN A 267 -20.70 -4.56 11.52
C GLN A 267 -20.45 -5.81 10.69
N PRO A 268 -20.10 -6.94 11.34
CA PRO A 268 -20.02 -8.21 10.65
C PRO A 268 -21.41 -8.55 10.10
N LEU A 269 -21.47 -8.82 8.80
CA LEU A 269 -22.72 -9.16 8.14
C LEU A 269 -23.02 -10.64 8.30
N ALA A 270 -23.31 -11.05 9.52
CA ALA A 270 -23.84 -12.39 9.76
C ALA A 270 -25.10 -12.71 8.94
N ALA A 271 -25.85 -11.67 8.55
CA ALA A 271 -27.05 -11.79 7.71
C ALA A 271 -26.74 -11.83 6.19
N ASN A 272 -25.54 -11.46 5.76
CA ASN A 272 -25.10 -11.45 4.36
C ASN A 272 -23.66 -11.96 4.22
N PRO A 273 -23.41 -13.25 4.44
CA PRO A 273 -22.08 -13.83 4.39
C PRO A 273 -21.43 -13.77 2.99
N ASP A 274 -22.23 -13.55 1.93
CA ASP A 274 -21.76 -13.48 0.55
C ASP A 274 -21.19 -12.10 0.16
N TYR A 275 -21.33 -11.11 1.01
CA TYR A 275 -20.65 -9.83 0.80
C TYR A 275 -19.16 -9.98 1.11
N GLY A 276 -18.43 -10.39 0.08
CA GLY A 276 -16.99 -10.52 0.16
C GLY A 276 -16.31 -9.19 0.42
N LEU A 277 -15.18 -9.25 1.11
CA LEU A 277 -14.25 -8.12 1.25
C LEU A 277 -13.40 -7.94 -0.01
N VAL A 278 -13.45 -8.90 -0.91
CA VAL A 278 -12.74 -8.90 -2.19
C VAL A 278 -13.40 -7.94 -3.17
N GLY A 279 -12.60 -7.09 -3.77
CA GLY A 279 -13.07 -6.06 -4.69
C GLY A 279 -13.20 -6.52 -6.14
N ASN A 280 -13.96 -5.79 -6.93
CA ASN A 280 -13.95 -5.92 -8.38
C ASN A 280 -12.73 -5.16 -8.99
N PRO A 281 -12.11 -5.67 -10.07
CA PRO A 281 -12.47 -6.85 -10.85
C PRO A 281 -11.79 -8.17 -10.42
N SER A 282 -11.20 -8.22 -9.23
CA SER A 282 -10.48 -9.41 -8.74
C SER A 282 -11.39 -10.64 -8.52
N THR A 283 -12.72 -10.45 -8.49
CA THR A 283 -13.72 -11.51 -8.40
C THR A 283 -14.00 -12.22 -9.72
N VAL A 284 -13.39 -11.80 -10.84
CA VAL A 284 -13.57 -12.44 -12.15
C VAL A 284 -12.92 -13.82 -12.14
N GLU A 285 -13.68 -14.86 -12.51
CA GLU A 285 -13.32 -16.27 -12.38
C GLU A 285 -11.98 -16.64 -13.05
N ASP A 286 -11.70 -16.10 -14.22
CA ASP A 286 -10.48 -16.38 -14.98
C ASP A 286 -9.27 -15.57 -14.56
N SER A 287 -9.38 -14.74 -13.52
CA SER A 287 -8.29 -13.96 -12.93
C SER A 287 -7.61 -14.72 -11.77
N ILE A 288 -6.44 -14.24 -11.38
CA ILE A 288 -5.76 -14.65 -10.15
C ILE A 288 -5.95 -13.52 -9.13
N SER A 289 -6.85 -13.74 -8.17
CA SER A 289 -7.08 -12.80 -7.07
C SER A 289 -6.02 -12.95 -5.99
N VAL A 290 -5.35 -11.85 -5.63
CA VAL A 290 -4.23 -11.87 -4.67
C VAL A 290 -4.54 -10.99 -3.46
N ALA A 291 -4.60 -11.61 -2.29
CA ALA A 291 -4.71 -10.94 -1.01
C ALA A 291 -3.35 -10.82 -0.32
N SER A 292 -3.19 -9.79 0.48
CA SER A 292 -1.96 -9.56 1.24
C SER A 292 -1.88 -10.44 2.50
N ILE A 293 -0.66 -10.74 2.91
CA ILE A 293 -0.34 -11.32 4.22
C ILE A 293 0.59 -10.36 4.98
N ASN A 294 0.57 -10.44 6.29
CA ASN A 294 1.46 -9.64 7.13
C ASN A 294 2.92 -10.07 6.93
N ASN A 295 3.81 -9.10 6.80
CA ASN A 295 5.25 -9.36 6.77
C ASN A 295 5.73 -9.80 8.17
N LYS A 296 6.78 -10.62 8.22
CA LYS A 296 7.43 -11.03 9.49
C LYS A 296 8.29 -9.92 10.10
N ILE A 297 8.83 -9.06 9.25
CA ILE A 297 9.71 -7.97 9.63
C ILE A 297 9.16 -6.70 9.01
N LEU A 298 8.85 -5.75 9.86
CA LEU A 298 8.50 -4.39 9.47
C LEU A 298 9.63 -3.49 9.97
N THR A 299 10.26 -2.77 9.04
CA THR A 299 11.19 -1.68 9.40
C THR A 299 10.38 -0.40 9.40
N THR A 300 10.28 0.23 10.55
CA THR A 300 9.56 1.49 10.71
C THR A 300 10.39 2.48 11.48
N GLU A 301 10.12 3.77 11.26
CA GLU A 301 10.65 4.83 12.09
C GLU A 301 9.94 4.79 13.44
N VAL A 302 10.66 5.02 14.53
CA VAL A 302 10.12 5.00 15.88
C VAL A 302 10.56 6.24 16.67
N PHE A 303 9.69 6.69 17.56
CA PHE A 303 10.11 7.53 18.67
C PHE A 303 10.55 6.65 19.83
N GLU A 304 11.64 7.01 20.48
CA GLU A 304 12.06 6.44 21.74
C GLU A 304 11.77 7.44 22.86
N VAL A 305 10.96 7.04 23.85
CA VAL A 305 10.65 7.89 25.01
C VAL A 305 11.57 7.49 26.15
N LYS A 306 12.47 8.37 26.54
CA LYS A 306 13.38 8.14 27.69
C LYS A 306 12.62 8.20 29.00
N GLY A 307 13.00 7.35 29.93
CA GLY A 307 12.39 7.22 31.26
C GLY A 307 11.31 6.16 31.37
N LEU A 308 10.99 5.47 30.26
CA LEU A 308 10.05 4.35 30.23
C LEU A 308 10.73 2.98 30.14
N GLU A 309 12.05 2.93 30.18
CA GLU A 309 12.87 1.72 29.94
C GLU A 309 12.61 0.62 30.99
N ASN A 310 12.07 0.99 32.16
CA ASN A 310 11.77 0.06 33.25
C ASN A 310 10.29 -0.35 33.32
N ASP A 311 9.47 0.12 32.40
CA ASP A 311 8.06 -0.27 32.33
C ASP A 311 7.92 -1.54 31.50
N ALA A 312 7.77 -2.69 32.17
CA ALA A 312 7.64 -4.00 31.54
C ALA A 312 6.36 -4.13 30.66
N THR A 313 5.45 -3.18 30.74
CA THR A 313 4.23 -3.16 29.89
C THR A 313 4.47 -2.45 28.56
N LEU A 314 5.59 -1.72 28.43
CA LEU A 314 5.96 -0.98 27.23
C LEU A 314 7.16 -1.66 26.57
N ASP A 315 7.07 -1.92 25.29
CA ASP A 315 8.15 -2.50 24.50
C ASP A 315 9.28 -1.47 24.32
N TYR A 316 10.15 -1.39 25.33
CA TYR A 316 11.35 -0.52 25.37
C TYR A 316 11.08 0.99 25.17
N GLY A 317 9.87 1.49 25.40
CA GLY A 317 9.55 2.90 25.18
C GLY A 317 9.62 3.35 23.73
N LYS A 318 9.57 2.43 22.79
CA LYS A 318 9.58 2.70 21.33
C LYS A 318 8.17 2.67 20.79
N PHE A 319 7.83 3.70 20.02
CA PHE A 319 6.51 3.86 19.44
C PHE A 319 6.65 4.11 17.95
N ASP A 320 5.95 3.34 17.15
CA ASP A 320 5.78 3.61 15.72
C ASP A 320 4.84 4.80 15.50
N PHE A 321 5.00 5.47 14.39
CA PHE A 321 4.17 6.63 14.05
C PHE A 321 3.92 6.72 12.54
N ASN A 322 2.78 7.32 12.20
CA ASN A 322 2.48 7.79 10.87
C ASN A 322 2.63 9.30 10.83
N ARG A 323 3.22 9.83 9.77
CA ARG A 323 3.35 11.26 9.54
C ARG A 323 2.68 11.65 8.24
N PRO A 324 2.07 12.85 8.16
CA PRO A 324 1.71 13.42 6.87
C PRO A 324 3.00 13.78 6.12
N GLU A 325 2.94 13.83 4.80
CA GLU A 325 4.01 14.44 4.01
C GLU A 325 4.18 15.90 4.41
N THR A 326 5.33 16.24 4.93
CA THR A 326 5.68 17.62 5.30
C THR A 326 7.04 17.98 4.74
N GLU A 327 7.27 19.27 4.48
CA GLU A 327 8.57 19.78 4.04
C GLU A 327 9.65 19.72 5.14
N LYS A 328 9.26 19.49 6.39
CA LYS A 328 10.16 19.41 7.55
C LYS A 328 9.90 18.15 8.34
N ASP A 329 10.90 17.32 8.37
CA ASP A 329 10.94 16.13 9.21
C ASP A 329 11.61 16.39 10.56
N PHE A 330 11.38 15.50 11.51
CA PHE A 330 12.20 15.43 12.70
C PHE A 330 13.61 14.99 12.33
N GLU A 331 14.60 15.62 12.95
CA GLU A 331 16.00 15.25 12.76
C GLU A 331 16.26 13.89 13.43
N ASN A 332 16.75 12.92 12.68
CA ASN A 332 17.07 11.60 13.20
C ASN A 332 18.09 11.67 14.34
N GLY A 333 17.79 11.02 15.45
CA GLY A 333 18.63 11.00 16.66
C GLY A 333 18.57 12.27 17.51
N LYS A 334 17.78 13.27 17.15
CA LYS A 334 17.59 14.47 17.95
C LYS A 334 16.61 14.24 19.09
N GLU A 335 16.96 14.72 20.27
CA GLU A 335 16.11 14.68 21.44
C GLU A 335 15.24 15.92 21.53
N TYR A 336 13.97 15.72 21.87
CA TYR A 336 12.99 16.76 22.09
C TYR A 336 12.33 16.57 23.44
N GLU A 337 12.17 17.65 24.20
CA GLU A 337 11.23 17.61 25.33
C GLU A 337 9.79 17.58 24.81
N TYR A 338 8.90 16.95 25.53
CA TYR A 338 7.48 16.96 25.22
C TYR A 338 6.63 17.39 26.40
N VAL A 339 5.46 17.97 26.10
CA VAL A 339 4.49 18.42 27.10
C VAL A 339 3.10 17.96 26.68
N ALA A 340 2.37 17.34 27.62
CA ALA A 340 0.99 16.95 27.39
C ALA A 340 0.09 18.19 27.22
N ALA A 341 -0.62 18.26 26.10
CA ALA A 341 -1.47 19.39 25.70
C ALA A 341 -2.92 18.95 25.45
N GLY A 342 -3.45 18.10 26.32
CA GLY A 342 -4.84 17.67 26.32
C GLY A 342 -5.31 17.14 24.98
N ILE A 343 -6.41 17.70 24.47
CA ILE A 343 -6.92 17.41 23.12
C ILE A 343 -6.50 18.47 22.08
N GLY A 344 -5.64 19.43 22.46
CA GLY A 344 -5.09 20.46 21.58
C GLY A 344 -6.01 21.61 21.27
N ARG A 345 -6.96 21.92 22.14
CA ARG A 345 -7.73 23.17 22.08
C ARG A 345 -6.90 24.35 22.52
N GLU A 346 -7.33 25.56 22.19
CA GLU A 346 -6.65 26.80 22.60
C GLU A 346 -6.47 26.89 24.13
N GLU A 347 -7.51 26.52 24.89
CA GLU A 347 -7.49 26.52 26.34
C GLU A 347 -6.52 25.49 26.98
N ASP A 348 -6.21 24.40 26.26
CA ASP A 348 -5.29 23.35 26.75
C ASP A 348 -3.84 23.87 26.85
N PHE A 349 -3.52 24.95 26.14
CA PHE A 349 -2.19 25.57 26.16
C PHE A 349 -2.04 26.70 27.19
N ALA A 350 -3.12 27.15 27.87
CA ALA A 350 -3.10 28.32 28.72
C ALA A 350 -2.14 28.20 29.91
N ASN A 351 -1.92 27.00 30.46
CA ASN A 351 -1.14 26.78 31.67
C ASN A 351 0.10 25.89 31.45
N ILE A 352 0.52 25.70 30.19
CA ILE A 352 1.68 24.87 29.85
C ILE A 352 2.65 25.67 28.95
N ASP A 353 3.94 25.37 29.05
CA ASP A 353 4.96 25.94 28.17
C ASP A 353 5.42 24.91 27.16
N VAL A 354 4.94 25.02 25.91
CA VAL A 354 5.29 24.16 24.79
C VAL A 354 6.35 24.77 23.87
N ARG A 355 6.87 25.97 24.17
CA ARG A 355 7.81 26.66 23.31
C ARG A 355 9.09 25.87 23.09
N GLY A 356 9.38 25.53 21.83
CA GLY A 356 10.53 24.69 21.44
C GLY A 356 10.42 23.22 21.80
N LYS A 357 9.28 22.76 22.35
CA LYS A 357 9.01 21.38 22.74
C LYS A 357 8.00 20.74 21.80
N LEU A 358 7.81 19.43 21.89
CA LEU A 358 6.74 18.73 21.20
C LEU A 358 5.45 18.81 22.03
N ALA A 359 4.34 19.16 21.40
CA ALA A 359 3.02 19.05 22.03
C ALA A 359 2.48 17.65 21.85
N LEU A 360 2.30 16.92 22.96
CA LEU A 360 1.68 15.59 22.97
C LEU A 360 0.16 15.75 23.15
N ILE A 361 -0.60 15.41 22.14
CA ILE A 361 -2.03 15.72 22.02
C ILE A 361 -2.84 14.45 21.82
N GLN A 362 -3.94 14.30 22.55
CA GLN A 362 -4.88 13.20 22.35
C GLN A 362 -5.72 13.40 21.08
N ARG A 363 -5.95 12.36 20.32
CA ARG A 363 -6.87 12.33 19.19
C ARG A 363 -8.32 12.60 19.64
N GLY A 364 -9.15 13.12 18.72
CA GLY A 364 -10.60 13.29 18.89
C GLY A 364 -11.03 14.74 19.13
N LYS A 365 -12.33 14.96 19.04
CA LYS A 365 -13.10 16.18 19.29
C LYS A 365 -12.84 17.38 18.37
N ILE A 366 -11.62 17.63 17.93
CA ILE A 366 -11.27 18.67 16.94
C ILE A 366 -10.37 18.08 15.85
N ASN A 367 -10.30 18.74 14.71
CA ASN A 367 -9.53 18.28 13.55
C ASN A 367 -8.02 18.28 13.83
N PHE A 368 -7.26 17.42 13.17
CA PHE A 368 -5.81 17.37 13.30
C PHE A 368 -5.16 18.71 12.93
N SER A 369 -5.62 19.34 11.85
CA SER A 369 -5.14 20.66 11.42
C SER A 369 -5.32 21.76 12.50
N ASP A 370 -6.42 21.72 13.26
CA ASP A 370 -6.66 22.67 14.32
C ASP A 370 -5.75 22.43 15.54
N LYS A 371 -5.52 21.14 15.89
CA LYS A 371 -4.54 20.76 16.92
C LYS A 371 -3.15 21.28 16.60
N ILE A 372 -2.72 21.08 15.35
CA ILE A 372 -1.42 21.52 14.87
C ILE A 372 -1.32 23.05 14.89
N LYS A 373 -2.32 23.75 14.36
CA LYS A 373 -2.35 25.23 14.36
C LYS A 373 -2.26 25.81 15.77
N ASN A 374 -3.04 25.27 16.71
CA ASN A 374 -3.03 25.74 18.09
C ASN A 374 -1.65 25.49 18.74
N ALA A 375 -1.06 24.33 18.60
CA ALA A 375 0.27 24.04 19.12
C ALA A 375 1.35 24.97 18.54
N LEU A 376 1.37 25.15 17.23
CA LEU A 376 2.33 26.05 16.56
C LEU A 376 2.13 27.52 16.97
N LYS A 377 0.90 27.96 17.15
CA LYS A 377 0.58 29.30 17.66
C LYS A 377 1.20 29.56 19.04
N HIS A 378 1.26 28.53 19.90
CA HIS A 378 1.89 28.61 21.22
C HIS A 378 3.39 28.29 21.20
N GLY A 379 4.00 28.14 20.01
CA GLY A 379 5.45 28.00 19.82
C GLY A 379 5.99 26.59 19.95
N ALA A 380 5.15 25.58 19.85
CA ALA A 380 5.61 24.18 19.80
C ALA A 380 6.56 23.95 18.61
N ALA A 381 7.59 23.14 18.81
CA ALA A 381 8.52 22.73 17.76
C ALA A 381 7.90 21.68 16.82
N GLY A 382 6.89 20.96 17.29
CA GLY A 382 6.15 19.93 16.55
C GLY A 382 5.01 19.36 17.38
N VAL A 383 4.26 18.43 16.79
CA VAL A 383 3.09 17.84 17.43
C VAL A 383 3.16 16.32 17.30
N LEU A 384 2.90 15.62 18.41
CA LEU A 384 2.67 14.18 18.45
C LEU A 384 1.21 13.95 18.85
N ILE A 385 0.46 13.23 18.01
CA ILE A 385 -0.94 12.92 18.29
C ILE A 385 -1.07 11.42 18.56
N TYR A 386 -1.46 11.06 19.78
CA TYR A 386 -1.69 9.68 20.15
C TYR A 386 -3.17 9.29 20.02
N ASN A 387 -3.41 8.02 19.75
CA ASN A 387 -4.77 7.50 19.57
C ASN A 387 -5.54 7.54 20.90
N ASN A 388 -6.85 7.72 20.82
CA ASN A 388 -7.77 7.78 21.97
C ASN A 388 -8.56 6.47 22.17
N VAL A 389 -8.33 5.48 21.35
CA VAL A 389 -8.91 4.13 21.40
C VAL A 389 -7.85 3.12 20.99
N GLU A 390 -7.99 1.87 21.43
CA GLU A 390 -7.16 0.78 20.95
C GLU A 390 -7.38 0.55 19.47
N GLY A 391 -6.33 0.17 18.75
CA GLY A 391 -6.37 -0.12 17.32
C GLY A 391 -5.22 0.49 16.55
N ALA A 392 -5.24 0.30 15.24
CA ALA A 392 -4.21 0.80 14.34
C ALA A 392 -4.14 2.33 14.32
N ASN A 393 -2.96 2.85 14.02
CA ASN A 393 -2.74 4.27 13.77
C ASN A 393 -3.61 4.74 12.61
N VAL A 394 -4.11 5.96 12.72
CA VAL A 394 -4.96 6.57 11.71
C VAL A 394 -4.10 7.39 10.77
N SER A 395 -4.30 7.21 9.47
CA SER A 395 -3.68 8.08 8.48
C SER A 395 -4.18 9.51 8.67
N MET A 396 -3.25 10.46 8.68
CA MET A 396 -3.52 11.89 8.69
C MET A 396 -3.35 12.40 7.27
N SER A 397 -4.31 12.08 6.41
CA SER A 397 -4.38 12.65 5.05
C SER A 397 -5.08 13.97 5.07
#